data_3d2807824e995623137a9dbbe1ed57e0
#
_entry.id   3d2807824e995623137a9dbbe1ed57e0
#
_cell.length_a   1.000
_cell.length_b   1.000
_cell.length_c   1.000
_cell.angle_alpha   90.00
_cell.angle_beta   90.00
_cell.angle_gamma   90.00
#
_symmetry.space_group_name_H-M   'P 1'
#
loop_
_entity.id
_entity.type
_entity.pdbx_description
1 polymer ?
#
loop_
_entity_poly.entity_id
_entity_poly.type
_entity_poly.pdbx_seq_one_letter_code
_entity_poly.pdbx_strand_id
1 'polypeptide(L)'
;MKLKWKLSLSLLAVTGALFLLGGYWMIQQNFSASIEDAVQRFLASHTSQLEQIDLSLAHQDSIQLQQAGVDASVAAPDANLALVDTGYALHFSNLPQVIDKMDLYAAVKAADTGYIYRSHGEQTWFLIASALPTQPDVYLVSVFEVTNLYDERAAQLHRFWRISVVLLGAVALLTLLITGAVLRPLKRLQTAAQRIAGGVYGERTGVGGQDEVGALSREFDRMAEAIEARDQALRENIRQRDDFVSAFTHEVKTPMTAMLGYASMLRTRDVPLETRQKAADYIYHESKRLETLSRRLMALMRLGEEKLELEPTPLTGILNDVRAAAVGLADVRVLVPDGRGLYVLADRSLAADLVWNLVENAAHASPKDGCVRIHLTEGADWIELTVSDTGRGIPAEELPRITEPFYMVDKSRSRSENGSGLGLALCSRIAQLHGSRLVIESTLGQGTSVRFSLRREAVPCKEQD
;
A
#
# COMPACT_ATOMS: atom_id res chain seq x y z
N MET A 1 -25.21 -1.67 -5.29
CA MET A 1 -24.51 -1.55 -6.60
C MET A 1 -23.02 -1.36 -6.33
N LYS A 2 -22.12 -2.15 -6.96
CA LYS A 2 -20.67 -2.02 -6.75
C LYS A 2 -20.17 -0.66 -7.27
N LEU A 3 -19.19 -0.06 -6.64
CA LEU A 3 -18.64 1.28 -6.95
C LEU A 3 -18.36 1.47 -8.46
N LYS A 4 -17.84 0.43 -9.13
CA LYS A 4 -17.54 0.45 -10.57
C LYS A 4 -18.78 0.79 -11.42
N TRP A 5 -19.94 0.21 -11.09
CA TRP A 5 -21.17 0.45 -11.83
C TRP A 5 -21.74 1.85 -11.59
N LYS A 6 -21.58 2.39 -10.37
CA LYS A 6 -22.00 3.75 -10.06
C LYS A 6 -21.18 4.77 -10.85
N LEU A 7 -19.85 4.63 -10.85
CA LEU A 7 -18.95 5.52 -11.60
C LEU A 7 -19.16 5.42 -13.11
N SER A 8 -19.22 4.20 -13.66
CA SER A 8 -19.42 4.00 -15.09
C SER A 8 -20.78 4.56 -15.56
N LEU A 9 -21.83 4.32 -14.79
CA LEU A 9 -23.18 4.79 -15.15
C LEU A 9 -23.29 6.31 -15.06
N SER A 10 -22.75 6.93 -14.02
CA SER A 10 -22.78 8.39 -13.87
C SER A 10 -21.99 9.10 -14.96
N LEU A 11 -20.81 8.60 -15.31
CA LEU A 11 -20.00 9.17 -16.38
C LEU A 11 -20.69 9.04 -17.73
N LEU A 12 -21.23 7.83 -18.04
CA LEU A 12 -21.96 7.59 -19.27
C LEU A 12 -23.23 8.46 -19.36
N ALA A 13 -23.97 8.62 -18.27
CA ALA A 13 -25.17 9.45 -18.23
C ALA A 13 -24.86 10.92 -18.50
N VAL A 14 -23.82 11.47 -17.86
CA VAL A 14 -23.44 12.88 -18.04
C VAL A 14 -22.90 13.12 -19.45
N THR A 15 -21.94 12.32 -19.89
CA THR A 15 -21.35 12.48 -21.25
C THR A 15 -22.39 12.23 -22.36
N GLY A 16 -23.22 11.20 -22.15
CA GLY A 16 -24.32 10.90 -23.10
C GLY A 16 -25.34 12.01 -23.18
N ALA A 17 -25.79 12.54 -22.05
CA ALA A 17 -26.74 13.64 -22.01
C ALA A 17 -26.18 14.90 -22.68
N LEU A 18 -24.95 15.29 -22.38
CA LEU A 18 -24.31 16.47 -23.01
C LEU A 18 -24.15 16.30 -24.51
N PHE A 19 -23.74 15.12 -24.97
CA PHE A 19 -23.56 14.84 -26.38
C PHE A 19 -24.89 14.84 -27.14
N LEU A 20 -25.93 14.17 -26.63
CA LEU A 20 -27.23 14.07 -27.26
C LEU A 20 -27.94 15.40 -27.30
N LEU A 21 -27.94 16.16 -26.20
CA LEU A 21 -28.55 17.49 -26.15
C LEU A 21 -27.82 18.49 -27.03
N GLY A 22 -26.49 18.51 -26.99
CA GLY A 22 -25.69 19.41 -27.82
C GLY A 22 -25.81 19.11 -29.31
N GLY A 23 -25.79 17.84 -29.71
CA GLY A 23 -25.96 17.43 -31.09
C GLY A 23 -27.35 17.72 -31.63
N TYR A 24 -28.40 17.42 -30.84
CA TYR A 24 -29.77 17.77 -31.21
C TYR A 24 -29.95 19.30 -31.35
N TRP A 25 -29.47 20.08 -30.43
CA TRP A 25 -29.49 21.53 -30.45
C TRP A 25 -28.79 22.09 -31.70
N MET A 26 -27.61 21.56 -32.05
CA MET A 26 -26.85 21.97 -33.22
C MET A 26 -27.64 21.70 -34.53
N ILE A 27 -28.25 20.50 -34.64
CA ILE A 27 -29.09 20.18 -35.84
C ILE A 27 -30.28 21.13 -35.92
N GLN A 28 -30.91 21.45 -34.80
CA GLN A 28 -32.05 22.39 -34.76
C GLN A 28 -31.62 23.80 -35.13
N GLN A 29 -30.48 24.28 -34.70
CA GLN A 29 -29.93 25.58 -35.07
C GLN A 29 -29.61 25.64 -36.58
N ASN A 30 -28.96 24.61 -37.12
CA ASN A 30 -28.68 24.53 -38.56
C ASN A 30 -29.94 24.52 -39.39
N PHE A 31 -30.96 23.78 -38.96
CA PHE A 31 -32.26 23.75 -39.66
C PHE A 31 -32.95 25.13 -39.63
N SER A 32 -32.98 25.80 -38.48
CA SER A 32 -33.55 27.14 -38.36
C SER A 32 -32.85 28.15 -39.26
N ALA A 33 -31.51 28.11 -39.29
CA ALA A 33 -30.71 28.98 -40.17
C ALA A 33 -30.97 28.68 -41.65
N SER A 34 -31.08 27.38 -42.02
CA SER A 34 -31.39 26.98 -43.40
C SER A 34 -32.78 27.43 -43.87
N ILE A 35 -33.79 27.37 -42.99
CA ILE A 35 -35.14 27.87 -43.24
C ILE A 35 -35.12 29.38 -43.41
N GLU A 36 -34.46 30.12 -42.53
CA GLU A 36 -34.38 31.57 -42.60
C GLU A 36 -33.70 32.04 -43.88
N ASP A 37 -32.59 31.41 -44.28
CA ASP A 37 -31.88 31.67 -45.51
C ASP A 37 -32.77 31.35 -46.76
N ALA A 38 -33.51 30.26 -46.71
CA ALA A 38 -34.46 29.91 -47.79
C ALA A 38 -35.58 30.93 -47.87
N VAL A 39 -36.17 31.35 -46.75
CA VAL A 39 -37.21 32.39 -46.72
C VAL A 39 -36.73 33.71 -47.36
N GLN A 40 -35.53 34.17 -47.03
CA GLN A 40 -34.94 35.37 -47.56
C GLN A 40 -34.75 35.26 -49.09
N ARG A 41 -34.27 34.13 -49.59
CA ARG A 41 -34.15 33.90 -51.05
C ARG A 41 -35.50 33.89 -51.78
N PHE A 42 -36.50 33.23 -51.15
CA PHE A 42 -37.84 33.17 -51.75
C PHE A 42 -38.53 34.53 -51.79
N LEU A 43 -38.40 35.34 -50.76
CA LEU A 43 -38.87 36.69 -50.68
C LEU A 43 -38.23 37.57 -51.79
N ALA A 44 -36.88 37.47 -51.89
CA ALA A 44 -36.17 38.20 -52.95
C ALA A 44 -36.59 37.77 -54.33
N SER A 45 -36.79 36.46 -54.59
CA SER A 45 -37.28 35.92 -55.84
C SER A 45 -38.70 36.39 -56.12
N HIS A 46 -39.61 36.34 -55.17
CA HIS A 46 -40.98 36.81 -55.25
C HIS A 46 -41.05 38.30 -55.60
N THR A 47 -40.26 39.14 -54.88
CA THR A 47 -40.22 40.61 -55.17
C THR A 47 -39.71 40.90 -56.57
N SER A 48 -38.68 40.20 -57.04
CA SER A 48 -38.17 40.33 -58.38
C SER A 48 -39.24 39.96 -59.49
N GLN A 49 -39.96 38.86 -59.24
CA GLN A 49 -41.06 38.43 -60.14
C GLN A 49 -42.19 39.41 -60.07
N LEU A 50 -42.54 39.96 -58.93
CA LEU A 50 -43.57 40.95 -58.76
C LEU A 50 -43.25 42.23 -59.59
N GLU A 51 -42.03 42.76 -59.46
CA GLU A 51 -41.54 43.91 -60.20
C GLU A 51 -41.56 43.67 -61.75
N GLN A 52 -41.12 42.48 -62.19
CA GLN A 52 -41.07 42.11 -63.55
C GLN A 52 -42.49 42.06 -64.17
N ILE A 53 -43.48 41.47 -63.53
CA ILE A 53 -44.86 41.39 -63.95
C ILE A 53 -45.48 42.78 -63.94
N ASP A 54 -45.26 43.55 -62.90
CA ASP A 54 -45.81 44.90 -62.78
C ASP A 54 -45.29 45.83 -63.88
N LEU A 55 -43.97 45.77 -64.18
CA LEU A 55 -43.38 46.52 -65.32
C LEU A 55 -43.95 46.11 -66.69
N SER A 56 -44.18 44.79 -66.86
CA SER A 56 -44.80 44.31 -68.17
C SER A 56 -46.18 44.77 -68.32
N LEU A 57 -46.99 44.93 -67.31
CA LEU A 57 -48.35 45.48 -67.35
C LEU A 57 -48.42 47.01 -67.55
N ALA A 58 -47.41 47.71 -67.01
CA ALA A 58 -47.35 49.19 -67.12
C ALA A 58 -47.04 49.70 -68.55
N HIS A 59 -46.50 48.90 -69.45
CA HIS A 59 -46.04 49.30 -70.78
C HIS A 59 -47.02 48.91 -71.95
N GLN A 60 -48.12 48.19 -71.69
CA GLN A 60 -48.99 47.65 -72.67
C GLN A 60 -50.47 47.85 -72.31
N ASP A 61 -51.19 48.66 -73.07
CA ASP A 61 -52.57 49.06 -72.79
C ASP A 61 -53.64 47.94 -72.91
N SER A 62 -53.29 46.69 -73.18
CA SER A 62 -54.27 45.60 -73.32
C SER A 62 -53.75 44.18 -73.14
N ILE A 63 -52.60 44.01 -72.42
CA ILE A 63 -52.19 42.66 -72.16
C ILE A 63 -53.11 42.05 -71.09
N GLN A 64 -53.66 40.92 -71.47
CA GLN A 64 -54.32 40.10 -70.49
C GLN A 64 -53.33 39.63 -69.45
N LEU A 65 -53.71 39.64 -68.18
CA LEU A 65 -52.94 39.13 -67.06
C LEU A 65 -52.33 37.73 -67.30
N GLN A 66 -53.02 36.96 -68.11
CA GLN A 66 -52.56 35.68 -68.60
C GLN A 66 -51.21 35.73 -69.33
N GLN A 67 -51.03 36.69 -70.23
CA GLN A 67 -49.77 36.85 -70.99
C GLN A 67 -48.63 37.29 -70.11
N ALA A 68 -48.89 38.23 -69.22
CA ALA A 68 -47.85 38.65 -68.21
C ALA A 68 -47.41 37.51 -67.33
N GLY A 69 -48.32 36.63 -66.93
CA GLY A 69 -47.98 35.41 -66.19
C GLY A 69 -47.15 34.41 -67.02
N VAL A 70 -47.49 34.26 -68.31
CA VAL A 70 -46.72 33.39 -69.21
C VAL A 70 -45.26 33.92 -69.35
N ASP A 71 -45.15 35.25 -69.65
CA ASP A 71 -43.83 35.87 -69.85
C ASP A 71 -42.94 35.76 -68.58
N ALA A 72 -43.53 35.96 -67.42
CA ALA A 72 -42.82 35.75 -66.12
C ALA A 72 -42.42 34.29 -65.91
N SER A 73 -43.27 33.32 -66.28
CA SER A 73 -42.93 31.90 -66.17
C SER A 73 -41.85 31.44 -67.16
N VAL A 74 -41.78 32.09 -68.32
CA VAL A 74 -40.73 31.87 -69.33
C VAL A 74 -39.39 32.46 -68.86
N ALA A 75 -39.43 33.61 -68.18
CA ALA A 75 -38.23 34.25 -67.60
C ALA A 75 -37.68 33.53 -66.40
N ALA A 76 -38.53 32.84 -65.65
CA ALA A 76 -38.15 32.02 -64.48
C ALA A 76 -38.81 30.63 -64.57
N PRO A 77 -38.28 29.70 -65.37
CA PRO A 77 -38.92 28.40 -65.64
C PRO A 77 -39.15 27.53 -64.41
N ASP A 78 -38.30 27.71 -63.37
CA ASP A 78 -38.39 26.97 -62.10
C ASP A 78 -39.32 27.63 -61.08
N ALA A 79 -39.93 28.77 -61.42
CA ALA A 79 -40.83 29.49 -60.54
C ALA A 79 -42.30 29.02 -60.74
N ASN A 80 -42.86 28.55 -59.62
CA ASN A 80 -44.29 28.22 -59.54
C ASN A 80 -45.07 29.47 -59.14
N LEU A 81 -45.84 30.06 -60.06
CA LEU A 81 -46.59 31.32 -59.83
C LEU A 81 -48.04 31.16 -60.19
N ALA A 82 -48.86 31.96 -59.54
CA ALA A 82 -50.26 32.18 -59.96
C ALA A 82 -50.62 33.66 -59.86
N LEU A 83 -51.45 34.16 -60.82
CA LEU A 83 -52.09 35.45 -60.76
C LEU A 83 -53.58 35.24 -60.45
N VAL A 84 -54.01 35.83 -59.32
CA VAL A 84 -55.30 35.61 -58.71
C VAL A 84 -55.92 36.93 -58.35
N ASP A 85 -57.19 37.22 -58.73
CA ASP A 85 -57.86 38.43 -58.32
C ASP A 85 -58.54 38.36 -56.95
N THR A 86 -59.05 39.47 -56.44
CA THR A 86 -59.79 39.56 -55.20
C THR A 86 -61.04 38.67 -55.10
N GLY A 87 -61.58 38.26 -56.27
CA GLY A 87 -62.70 37.32 -56.41
C GLY A 87 -62.25 35.84 -56.47
N TYR A 88 -60.90 35.60 -56.33
CA TYR A 88 -60.27 34.28 -56.47
C TYR A 88 -60.39 33.66 -57.88
N ALA A 89 -60.60 34.48 -58.88
CA ALA A 89 -60.48 33.99 -60.26
C ALA A 89 -59.01 33.89 -60.66
N LEU A 90 -58.67 32.78 -61.30
CA LEU A 90 -57.27 32.44 -61.64
C LEU A 90 -57.05 32.95 -63.09
N HIS A 91 -56.20 33.94 -63.25
CA HIS A 91 -55.82 34.50 -64.52
C HIS A 91 -54.66 33.74 -65.17
N PHE A 92 -53.71 33.28 -64.35
CA PHE A 92 -52.59 32.45 -64.79
C PHE A 92 -52.17 31.50 -63.64
N SER A 93 -51.73 30.30 -64.00
CA SER A 93 -51.14 29.39 -63.06
C SER A 93 -50.25 28.34 -63.73
N ASN A 94 -49.02 28.19 -63.27
CA ASN A 94 -48.15 27.06 -63.58
C ASN A 94 -47.85 26.25 -62.30
N LEU A 95 -48.75 26.36 -61.33
CA LEU A 95 -48.55 25.70 -60.00
C LEU A 95 -48.65 24.17 -60.12
N PRO A 96 -47.92 23.45 -59.23
CA PRO A 96 -48.07 22.00 -59.05
C PRO A 96 -49.54 21.64 -58.73
N GLN A 97 -50.00 20.50 -59.24
CA GLN A 97 -51.39 20.01 -59.02
C GLN A 97 -51.76 19.81 -57.57
N VAL A 98 -50.77 19.73 -56.71
CA VAL A 98 -50.89 19.51 -55.23
C VAL A 98 -51.42 20.79 -54.56
N ILE A 99 -51.17 21.97 -55.08
CA ILE A 99 -51.66 23.26 -54.58
C ILE A 99 -53.06 23.53 -55.05
N ASP A 100 -53.98 23.59 -54.10
CA ASP A 100 -55.43 23.79 -54.43
C ASP A 100 -55.86 25.26 -54.24
N LYS A 101 -57.13 25.54 -54.62
CA LYS A 101 -57.72 26.90 -54.49
C LYS A 101 -57.76 27.36 -53.01
N MET A 102 -57.85 26.46 -52.04
CA MET A 102 -57.88 26.81 -50.62
C MET A 102 -56.53 27.32 -50.20
N ASP A 103 -55.44 26.77 -50.71
CA ASP A 103 -54.08 27.22 -50.46
C ASP A 103 -53.84 28.64 -51.01
N LEU A 104 -54.32 28.90 -52.25
CA LEU A 104 -54.27 30.23 -52.83
C LEU A 104 -55.07 31.23 -52.01
N TYR A 105 -56.28 30.85 -51.60
CA TYR A 105 -57.11 31.66 -50.71
C TYR A 105 -56.39 32.02 -49.43
N ALA A 106 -55.78 31.02 -48.78
CA ALA A 106 -55.07 31.24 -47.56
C ALA A 106 -53.83 32.15 -47.81
N ALA A 107 -53.11 32.00 -48.92
CA ALA A 107 -51.94 32.82 -49.23
C ALA A 107 -52.33 34.29 -49.45
N VAL A 108 -53.41 34.53 -50.25
CA VAL A 108 -53.90 35.88 -50.47
C VAL A 108 -54.43 36.54 -49.19
N LYS A 109 -55.16 35.81 -48.36
CA LYS A 109 -55.57 36.27 -47.00
C LYS A 109 -54.43 36.61 -46.09
N ALA A 110 -53.29 35.94 -46.24
CA ALA A 110 -52.10 36.17 -45.48
C ALA A 110 -51.12 37.16 -46.16
N ALA A 111 -51.48 37.78 -47.27
CA ALA A 111 -50.61 38.72 -48.00
C ALA A 111 -50.03 39.84 -47.11
N ASP A 112 -50.82 40.34 -46.15
CA ASP A 112 -50.42 41.38 -45.22
C ASP A 112 -49.49 40.85 -44.11
N THR A 113 -49.46 39.54 -43.87
CA THR A 113 -48.65 38.87 -42.84
C THR A 113 -47.37 38.27 -43.40
N GLY A 114 -47.21 38.24 -44.72
CA GLY A 114 -45.99 37.89 -45.41
C GLY A 114 -46.00 36.52 -46.10
N TYR A 115 -46.16 35.41 -45.44
CA TYR A 115 -46.11 34.08 -46.05
C TYR A 115 -46.82 33.02 -45.24
N ILE A 116 -47.11 31.85 -45.84
CA ILE A 116 -47.68 30.71 -45.22
C ILE A 116 -46.92 29.39 -45.56
N TYR A 117 -46.95 28.43 -44.73
CA TYR A 117 -46.55 27.05 -45.01
C TYR A 117 -47.79 26.17 -45.24
N ARG A 118 -47.72 25.28 -46.25
CA ARG A 118 -48.70 24.25 -46.51
C ARG A 118 -48.03 22.89 -46.68
N SER A 119 -48.57 21.88 -46.08
CA SER A 119 -48.06 20.51 -46.19
C SER A 119 -49.15 19.63 -46.78
N HIS A 120 -48.85 18.97 -47.87
CA HIS A 120 -49.69 18.00 -48.56
C HIS A 120 -48.97 16.66 -48.67
N GLY A 121 -49.35 15.70 -47.82
CA GLY A 121 -48.65 14.43 -47.73
C GLY A 121 -47.21 14.62 -47.27
N GLU A 122 -46.24 14.16 -48.06
CA GLU A 122 -44.82 14.30 -47.79
C GLU A 122 -44.19 15.61 -48.27
N GLN A 123 -44.98 16.42 -49.09
CA GLN A 123 -44.46 17.66 -49.62
C GLN A 123 -44.86 18.85 -48.76
N THR A 124 -43.92 19.75 -48.55
CA THR A 124 -44.12 21.01 -47.81
C THR A 124 -43.80 22.20 -48.74
N TRP A 125 -44.74 23.12 -48.81
CA TRP A 125 -44.71 24.28 -49.69
C TRP A 125 -44.72 25.56 -48.89
N PHE A 126 -43.97 26.54 -49.39
CA PHE A 126 -43.90 27.90 -48.88
C PHE A 126 -44.61 28.82 -49.90
N LEU A 127 -45.64 29.53 -49.50
CA LEU A 127 -46.46 30.38 -50.35
C LEU A 127 -46.34 31.83 -49.91
N ILE A 128 -46.03 32.70 -50.84
CA ILE A 128 -45.98 34.16 -50.67
C ILE A 128 -47.00 34.77 -51.61
N ALA A 129 -47.80 35.72 -51.12
CA ALA A 129 -48.74 36.48 -51.96
C ALA A 129 -48.55 37.98 -51.76
N SER A 130 -48.52 38.75 -52.83
CA SER A 130 -48.48 40.23 -52.79
C SER A 130 -49.36 40.81 -53.90
N ALA A 131 -50.03 41.90 -53.56
CA ALA A 131 -50.80 42.65 -54.56
C ALA A 131 -49.88 43.32 -55.60
N LEU A 132 -50.26 43.36 -56.85
CA LEU A 132 -49.56 44.09 -57.89
C LEU A 132 -49.72 45.60 -57.66
N PRO A 133 -48.61 46.38 -57.67
CA PRO A 133 -48.70 47.84 -57.50
C PRO A 133 -49.57 48.58 -58.54
N THR A 134 -49.53 48.14 -59.77
CA THR A 134 -50.32 48.71 -60.85
C THR A 134 -51.81 48.26 -60.88
N GLN A 135 -52.06 47.07 -60.28
CA GLN A 135 -53.42 46.49 -60.21
C GLN A 135 -53.63 45.87 -58.81
N PRO A 136 -54.04 46.68 -57.81
CA PRO A 136 -54.13 46.21 -56.40
C PRO A 136 -55.15 45.09 -56.15
N ASP A 137 -56.08 44.89 -57.09
CA ASP A 137 -57.09 43.82 -57.05
C ASP A 137 -56.52 42.44 -57.50
N VAL A 138 -55.27 42.38 -58.00
CA VAL A 138 -54.64 41.19 -58.52
C VAL A 138 -53.41 40.86 -57.61
N TYR A 139 -53.32 39.62 -57.22
CA TYR A 139 -52.24 39.13 -56.38
C TYR A 139 -51.34 38.19 -57.16
N LEU A 140 -50.02 38.36 -57.04
CA LEU A 140 -49.05 37.37 -57.40
C LEU A 140 -48.91 36.43 -56.25
N VAL A 141 -49.06 35.13 -56.46
CA VAL A 141 -48.77 34.07 -55.53
C VAL A 141 -47.58 33.28 -56.05
N SER A 142 -46.46 33.27 -55.31
CA SER A 142 -45.30 32.45 -55.61
C SER A 142 -45.24 31.27 -54.63
N VAL A 143 -44.98 30.09 -55.20
CA VAL A 143 -44.99 28.83 -54.46
C VAL A 143 -43.60 28.14 -54.56
N PHE A 144 -43.00 27.88 -53.47
CA PHE A 144 -41.66 27.25 -53.37
C PHE A 144 -41.75 25.94 -52.62
N GLU A 145 -41.13 24.88 -53.15
CA GLU A 145 -41.02 23.62 -52.46
C GLU A 145 -39.91 23.67 -51.46
N VAL A 146 -40.19 23.31 -50.20
CA VAL A 146 -39.23 23.26 -49.10
C VAL A 146 -39.06 21.86 -48.50
N THR A 147 -39.61 20.83 -49.13
CA THR A 147 -39.60 19.45 -48.77
C THR A 147 -38.12 18.95 -48.44
N ASN A 148 -37.23 19.34 -49.38
CA ASN A 148 -35.81 18.96 -49.28
C ASN A 148 -35.15 19.43 -47.98
N LEU A 149 -35.54 20.58 -47.41
CA LEU A 149 -35.00 21.07 -46.12
C LEU A 149 -35.42 20.19 -44.95
N TYR A 150 -36.66 19.71 -44.99
CA TYR A 150 -37.18 18.78 -43.98
C TYR A 150 -36.56 17.39 -44.11
N ASP A 151 -36.39 16.91 -45.35
CA ASP A 151 -35.73 15.63 -45.64
C ASP A 151 -34.26 15.63 -45.22
N GLU A 152 -33.53 16.71 -45.50
CA GLU A 152 -32.16 16.88 -45.05
C GLU A 152 -32.05 16.85 -43.51
N ARG A 153 -32.96 17.56 -42.83
CA ARG A 153 -33.03 17.51 -41.36
C ARG A 153 -33.31 16.10 -40.86
N ALA A 154 -34.26 15.38 -41.45
CA ALA A 154 -34.57 14.00 -41.11
C ALA A 154 -33.35 13.09 -41.33
N ALA A 155 -32.66 13.22 -42.45
CA ALA A 155 -31.45 12.47 -42.76
C ALA A 155 -30.30 12.81 -41.82
N GLN A 156 -30.14 14.09 -41.42
CA GLN A 156 -29.15 14.50 -40.39
C GLN A 156 -29.46 13.87 -39.02
N LEU A 157 -30.73 13.87 -38.59
CA LEU A 157 -31.16 13.24 -37.36
C LEU A 157 -30.89 11.72 -37.38
N HIS A 158 -31.22 11.04 -38.48
CA HIS A 158 -30.93 9.60 -38.61
C HIS A 158 -29.43 9.28 -38.60
N ARG A 159 -28.60 10.09 -39.25
CA ARG A 159 -27.14 9.95 -39.20
C ARG A 159 -26.62 10.21 -37.81
N PHE A 160 -27.08 11.25 -37.13
CA PHE A 160 -26.72 11.58 -35.75
C PHE A 160 -27.06 10.45 -34.79
N TRP A 161 -28.26 9.89 -34.85
CA TRP A 161 -28.66 8.78 -33.99
C TRP A 161 -27.78 7.52 -34.18
N ARG A 162 -27.48 7.17 -35.43
CA ARG A 162 -26.59 6.02 -35.72
C ARG A 162 -25.20 6.23 -35.15
N ILE A 163 -24.61 7.40 -35.36
CA ILE A 163 -23.29 7.74 -34.85
C ILE A 163 -23.31 7.75 -33.30
N SER A 164 -24.35 8.31 -32.69
CA SER A 164 -24.52 8.39 -31.23
C SER A 164 -24.56 7.02 -30.60
N VAL A 165 -25.28 6.07 -31.14
CA VAL A 165 -25.35 4.69 -30.61
C VAL A 165 -23.98 4.03 -30.64
N VAL A 166 -23.24 4.15 -31.74
CA VAL A 166 -21.89 3.56 -31.86
C VAL A 166 -20.92 4.22 -30.86
N LEU A 167 -20.93 5.55 -30.80
CA LEU A 167 -20.04 6.32 -29.93
C LEU A 167 -20.31 6.03 -28.45
N LEU A 168 -21.58 6.06 -28.04
CA LEU A 168 -21.95 5.74 -26.63
C LEU A 168 -21.62 4.30 -26.27
N GLY A 169 -21.78 3.37 -27.20
CA GLY A 169 -21.33 1.98 -27.01
C GLY A 169 -19.82 1.88 -26.81
N ALA A 170 -19.03 2.58 -27.61
CA ALA A 170 -17.58 2.63 -27.50
C ALA A 170 -17.13 3.27 -26.15
N VAL A 171 -17.76 4.39 -25.76
CA VAL A 171 -17.50 5.05 -24.49
C VAL A 171 -17.86 4.14 -23.31
N ALA A 172 -18.99 3.43 -23.37
CA ALA A 172 -19.38 2.48 -22.34
C ALA A 172 -18.36 1.34 -22.20
N LEU A 173 -17.93 0.76 -23.31
CA LEU A 173 -16.92 -0.29 -23.31
C LEU A 173 -15.59 0.21 -22.73
N LEU A 174 -15.11 1.35 -23.19
CA LEU A 174 -13.86 1.95 -22.70
C LEU A 174 -13.93 2.25 -21.21
N THR A 175 -15.03 2.82 -20.73
CA THR A 175 -15.25 3.10 -19.31
C THR A 175 -15.23 1.82 -18.46
N LEU A 176 -15.82 0.74 -18.94
CA LEU A 176 -15.79 -0.56 -18.25
C LEU A 176 -14.38 -1.14 -18.19
N LEU A 177 -13.60 -1.02 -19.27
CA LEU A 177 -12.22 -1.49 -19.34
C LEU A 177 -11.32 -0.71 -18.37
N ILE A 178 -11.35 0.61 -18.41
CA ILE A 178 -10.55 1.48 -17.54
C ILE A 178 -10.93 1.24 -16.06
N THR A 179 -12.23 1.26 -15.74
CA THR A 179 -12.70 1.01 -14.38
C THR A 179 -12.30 -0.38 -13.88
N GLY A 180 -12.30 -1.38 -14.76
CA GLY A 180 -11.83 -2.72 -14.47
C GLY A 180 -10.33 -2.77 -14.19
N ALA A 181 -9.53 -2.08 -14.98
CA ALA A 181 -8.08 -2.01 -14.82
C ALA A 181 -7.66 -1.36 -13.50
N VAL A 182 -8.32 -0.28 -13.09
CA VAL A 182 -8.00 0.45 -11.85
C VAL A 182 -8.53 -0.24 -10.58
N LEU A 183 -9.77 -0.76 -10.62
CA LEU A 183 -10.39 -1.32 -9.41
C LEU A 183 -9.95 -2.76 -9.06
N ARG A 184 -9.45 -3.54 -10.04
CA ARG A 184 -8.96 -4.90 -9.75
C ARG A 184 -7.75 -4.91 -8.81
N PRO A 185 -6.69 -4.11 -9.06
CA PRO A 185 -5.55 -4.00 -8.14
C PRO A 185 -5.95 -3.55 -6.73
N LEU A 186 -6.79 -2.52 -6.60
CA LEU A 186 -7.28 -2.04 -5.31
C LEU A 186 -8.03 -3.12 -4.50
N LYS A 187 -8.79 -3.97 -5.20
CA LYS A 187 -9.46 -5.10 -4.54
C LYS A 187 -8.46 -6.15 -4.05
N ARG A 188 -7.35 -6.39 -4.76
CA ARG A 188 -6.28 -7.29 -4.30
C ARG A 188 -5.61 -6.73 -3.05
N LEU A 189 -5.28 -5.43 -3.02
CA LEU A 189 -4.78 -4.74 -1.85
C LEU A 189 -5.71 -4.89 -0.64
N GLN A 190 -7.01 -4.66 -0.83
CA GLN A 190 -8.01 -4.84 0.22
C GLN A 190 -8.04 -6.28 0.77
N THR A 191 -7.99 -7.28 -0.12
CA THR A 191 -8.00 -8.69 0.29
C THR A 191 -6.72 -9.06 1.03
N ALA A 192 -5.55 -8.61 0.56
CA ALA A 192 -4.27 -8.83 1.24
C ALA A 192 -4.27 -8.17 2.64
N ALA A 193 -4.78 -6.93 2.75
CA ALA A 193 -4.93 -6.25 4.04
C ALA A 193 -5.82 -7.03 5.03
N GLN A 194 -6.94 -7.57 4.56
CA GLN A 194 -7.82 -8.38 5.40
C GLN A 194 -7.15 -9.68 5.87
N ARG A 195 -6.34 -10.33 5.03
CA ARG A 195 -5.61 -11.54 5.39
C ARG A 195 -4.51 -11.25 6.40
N ILE A 196 -3.75 -10.17 6.22
CA ILE A 196 -2.74 -9.73 7.18
C ILE A 196 -3.38 -9.39 8.53
N ALA A 197 -4.50 -8.67 8.54
CA ALA A 197 -5.27 -8.40 9.76
C ALA A 197 -5.79 -9.67 10.44
N GLY A 198 -6.04 -10.75 9.68
CA GLY A 198 -6.38 -12.08 10.17
C GLY A 198 -5.19 -12.94 10.62
N GLY A 199 -3.96 -12.40 10.63
CA GLY A 199 -2.76 -13.09 11.09
C GLY A 199 -1.99 -13.87 10.01
N VAL A 200 -2.35 -13.73 8.72
CA VAL A 200 -1.64 -14.34 7.59
C VAL A 200 -0.66 -13.32 7.01
N TYR A 201 0.53 -13.21 7.60
CA TYR A 201 1.50 -12.15 7.29
C TYR A 201 2.31 -12.39 6.01
N GLY A 202 2.40 -13.62 5.51
CA GLY A 202 3.13 -13.97 4.28
C GLY A 202 2.40 -13.58 2.99
N GLU A 203 1.21 -12.99 3.06
CA GLU A 203 0.45 -12.57 1.88
C GLU A 203 1.07 -11.32 1.24
N ARG A 204 1.14 -11.31 -0.09
CA ARG A 204 1.62 -10.17 -0.88
C ARG A 204 0.57 -9.79 -1.91
N THR A 205 0.52 -8.54 -2.27
CA THR A 205 -0.48 -8.02 -3.22
C THR A 205 -0.27 -8.54 -4.63
N GLY A 206 0.99 -8.77 -5.03
CA GLY A 206 1.37 -9.21 -6.37
C GLY A 206 0.94 -8.22 -7.47
N VAL A 207 0.69 -6.96 -7.12
CA VAL A 207 0.31 -5.91 -8.07
C VAL A 207 1.58 -5.22 -8.56
N GLY A 208 1.96 -5.51 -9.81
CA GLY A 208 3.02 -4.79 -10.52
C GLY A 208 2.45 -3.57 -11.23
N GLY A 209 3.26 -2.51 -11.38
CA GLY A 209 2.93 -1.28 -12.10
C GLY A 209 3.92 -0.18 -11.76
N GLN A 210 4.05 0.81 -12.69
CA GLN A 210 4.86 2.01 -12.47
C GLN A 210 3.98 3.23 -12.07
N ASP A 211 2.67 3.00 -11.96
CA ASP A 211 1.68 3.99 -11.55
C ASP A 211 1.57 4.12 -10.01
N GLU A 212 0.69 4.99 -9.55
CA GLU A 212 0.44 5.25 -8.14
C GLU A 212 -0.09 4.00 -7.40
N VAL A 213 -0.84 3.14 -8.10
CA VAL A 213 -1.36 1.89 -7.53
C VAL A 213 -0.24 0.88 -7.35
N GLY A 214 0.68 0.80 -8.31
CA GLY A 214 1.89 -0.02 -8.20
C GLY A 214 2.82 0.48 -7.09
N ALA A 215 2.97 1.81 -6.93
CA ALA A 215 3.72 2.40 -5.82
C ALA A 215 3.11 2.03 -4.47
N LEU A 216 1.80 2.20 -4.31
CA LEU A 216 1.06 1.83 -3.10
C LEU A 216 1.20 0.33 -2.79
N SER A 217 1.17 -0.52 -3.82
CA SER A 217 1.36 -1.97 -3.66
C SER A 217 2.74 -2.30 -3.09
N ARG A 218 3.81 -1.67 -3.60
CA ARG A 218 5.17 -1.89 -3.08
C ARG A 218 5.33 -1.46 -1.62
N GLU A 219 4.77 -0.30 -1.25
CA GLU A 219 4.82 0.15 0.15
C GLU A 219 4.00 -0.76 1.08
N PHE A 220 2.86 -1.26 0.59
CA PHE A 220 2.08 -2.24 1.33
C PHE A 220 2.86 -3.56 1.53
N ASP A 221 3.51 -4.07 0.50
CA ASP A 221 4.30 -5.31 0.57
C ASP A 221 5.51 -5.15 1.51
N ARG A 222 6.18 -3.97 1.54
CA ARG A 222 7.22 -3.65 2.53
C ARG A 222 6.69 -3.63 3.97
N MET A 223 5.52 -3.04 4.17
CA MET A 223 4.86 -3.05 5.48
C MET A 223 4.52 -4.47 5.93
N ALA A 224 4.01 -5.31 5.03
CA ALA A 224 3.70 -6.70 5.30
C ALA A 224 4.95 -7.50 5.70
N GLU A 225 6.08 -7.28 5.00
CA GLU A 225 7.36 -7.90 5.31
C GLU A 225 7.88 -7.50 6.71
N ALA A 226 7.78 -6.20 7.04
CA ALA A 226 8.19 -5.72 8.36
C ALA A 226 7.33 -6.31 9.49
N ILE A 227 6.01 -6.47 9.27
CA ILE A 227 5.10 -7.10 10.23
C ILE A 227 5.45 -8.59 10.39
N GLU A 228 5.67 -9.31 9.30
CA GLU A 228 6.04 -10.73 9.32
C GLU A 228 7.35 -10.97 10.08
N ALA A 229 8.38 -10.17 9.80
CA ALA A 229 9.66 -10.25 10.50
C ALA A 229 9.50 -9.97 12.02
N ARG A 230 8.66 -9.00 12.37
CA ARG A 230 8.40 -8.66 13.77
C ARG A 230 7.60 -9.75 14.51
N ASP A 231 6.63 -10.37 13.85
CA ASP A 231 5.87 -11.51 14.40
C ASP A 231 6.78 -12.72 14.63
N GLN A 232 7.66 -13.03 13.66
CA GLN A 232 8.64 -14.11 13.81
C GLN A 232 9.59 -13.86 14.99
N ALA A 233 10.14 -12.64 15.10
CA ALA A 233 11.00 -12.26 16.21
C ALA A 233 10.27 -12.35 17.56
N LEU A 234 9.00 -11.93 17.61
CA LEU A 234 8.18 -12.03 18.82
C LEU A 234 7.92 -13.49 19.23
N ARG A 235 7.61 -14.35 18.27
CA ARG A 235 7.39 -15.79 18.54
C ARG A 235 8.65 -16.46 19.05
N GLU A 236 9.80 -16.13 18.47
CA GLU A 236 11.07 -16.66 18.92
C GLU A 236 11.40 -16.19 20.36
N ASN A 237 11.16 -14.92 20.68
CA ASN A 237 11.32 -14.40 22.04
C ASN A 237 10.39 -15.12 23.06
N ILE A 238 9.12 -15.34 22.67
CA ILE A 238 8.17 -16.07 23.52
C ILE A 238 8.66 -17.50 23.77
N ARG A 239 9.10 -18.20 22.72
CA ARG A 239 9.62 -19.55 22.81
C ARG A 239 10.84 -19.63 23.74
N GLN A 240 11.82 -18.74 23.55
CA GLN A 240 13.01 -18.68 24.41
C GLN A 240 12.63 -18.43 25.86
N ARG A 241 11.66 -17.55 26.12
CA ARG A 241 11.15 -17.30 27.47
C ARG A 241 10.47 -18.54 28.07
N ASP A 242 9.66 -19.25 27.30
CA ASP A 242 8.94 -20.45 27.78
C ASP A 242 9.90 -21.60 28.03
N ASP A 243 10.91 -21.80 27.16
CA ASP A 243 11.99 -22.77 27.36
C ASP A 243 12.79 -22.43 28.63
N PHE A 244 13.10 -21.14 28.86
CA PHE A 244 13.76 -20.67 30.07
C PHE A 244 12.95 -20.97 31.35
N VAL A 245 11.64 -20.63 31.36
CA VAL A 245 10.77 -20.90 32.55
C VAL A 245 10.63 -22.38 32.78
N SER A 246 10.53 -23.20 31.77
CA SER A 246 10.46 -24.65 31.87
C SER A 246 11.73 -25.23 32.48
N ALA A 247 12.91 -24.85 31.98
CA ALA A 247 14.21 -25.28 32.49
C ALA A 247 14.43 -24.85 33.95
N PHE A 248 14.12 -23.59 34.27
CA PHE A 248 14.17 -23.08 35.65
C PHE A 248 13.30 -23.87 36.60
N THR A 249 12.04 -24.11 36.22
CA THR A 249 11.09 -24.87 37.03
C THR A 249 11.64 -26.29 37.35
N HIS A 250 12.22 -26.91 36.33
CA HIS A 250 12.83 -28.26 36.50
C HIS A 250 14.04 -28.26 37.43
N GLU A 251 14.97 -27.28 37.28
CA GLU A 251 16.17 -27.17 38.07
C GLU A 251 15.90 -26.79 39.55
N VAL A 252 14.79 -26.10 39.83
CA VAL A 252 14.32 -25.81 41.20
C VAL A 252 13.58 -27.01 41.81
N LYS A 253 12.71 -27.69 41.05
CA LYS A 253 11.87 -28.78 41.57
C LYS A 253 12.70 -29.97 42.05
N THR A 254 13.77 -30.32 41.35
CA THR A 254 14.58 -31.49 41.65
C THR A 254 15.24 -31.40 43.06
N PRO A 255 16.03 -30.34 43.39
CA PRO A 255 16.61 -30.21 44.74
C PRO A 255 15.56 -30.04 45.84
N MET A 256 14.47 -29.28 45.57
CA MET A 256 13.37 -29.15 46.53
C MET A 256 12.74 -30.48 46.90
N THR A 257 12.48 -31.35 45.90
CA THR A 257 11.90 -32.67 46.13
C THR A 257 12.85 -33.55 46.94
N ALA A 258 14.16 -33.52 46.65
CA ALA A 258 15.16 -34.26 47.39
C ALA A 258 15.27 -33.76 48.85
N MET A 259 15.38 -32.45 49.07
CA MET A 259 15.41 -31.86 50.43
C MET A 259 14.17 -32.23 51.24
N LEU A 260 12.97 -32.15 50.61
CA LEU A 260 11.72 -32.53 51.27
C LEU A 260 11.69 -34.02 51.64
N GLY A 261 12.24 -34.88 50.78
CA GLY A 261 12.36 -36.31 51.03
C GLY A 261 13.27 -36.61 52.27
N TYR A 262 14.47 -36.00 52.29
CA TYR A 262 15.39 -36.17 53.44
C TYR A 262 14.85 -35.53 54.71
N ALA A 263 14.23 -34.36 54.65
CA ALA A 263 13.58 -33.72 55.79
C ALA A 263 12.41 -34.56 56.33
N SER A 264 11.60 -35.14 55.44
CA SER A 264 10.53 -36.07 55.85
C SER A 264 11.05 -37.32 56.48
N MET A 265 12.16 -37.92 56.03
CA MET A 265 12.83 -39.04 56.57
C MET A 265 13.33 -38.74 58.02
N LEU A 266 13.96 -37.57 58.21
CA LEU A 266 14.44 -37.10 59.52
C LEU A 266 13.30 -36.86 60.50
N ARG A 267 12.13 -36.48 60.05
CA ARG A 267 10.94 -36.22 60.85
C ARG A 267 10.20 -37.46 61.28
N THR A 268 10.15 -38.51 60.46
CA THR A 268 9.25 -39.66 60.64
C THR A 268 9.91 -40.94 61.05
N ARG A 269 11.28 -41.04 61.00
CA ARG A 269 12.03 -42.27 61.32
C ARG A 269 13.10 -42.00 62.38
N ASP A 270 13.25 -42.96 63.28
CA ASP A 270 14.46 -43.00 64.10
C ASP A 270 15.57 -43.60 63.25
N VAL A 271 16.51 -42.76 62.83
CA VAL A 271 17.56 -43.11 61.90
C VAL A 271 18.92 -43.06 62.64
N PRO A 272 19.88 -43.91 62.26
CA PRO A 272 21.23 -43.88 62.83
C PRO A 272 21.87 -42.49 62.69
N LEU A 273 22.74 -42.14 63.66
CA LEU A 273 23.39 -40.81 63.70
C LEU A 273 24.10 -40.46 62.38
N GLU A 274 24.80 -41.41 61.79
CA GLU A 274 25.50 -41.25 60.53
C GLU A 274 24.52 -40.89 59.36
N THR A 275 23.39 -41.60 59.33
CA THR A 275 22.33 -41.32 58.30
C THR A 275 21.69 -39.97 58.54
N ARG A 276 21.51 -39.56 59.83
CA ARG A 276 20.99 -38.25 60.21
C ARG A 276 21.92 -37.14 59.77
N GLN A 277 23.23 -37.29 59.98
CA GLN A 277 24.22 -36.32 59.51
C GLN A 277 24.27 -36.23 58.00
N LYS A 278 24.33 -37.34 57.25
CA LYS A 278 24.29 -37.36 55.81
C LYS A 278 23.06 -36.68 55.24
N ALA A 279 21.88 -36.92 55.85
CA ALA A 279 20.64 -36.28 55.41
C ALA A 279 20.63 -34.76 55.64
N ALA A 280 21.16 -34.34 56.82
CA ALA A 280 21.28 -32.89 57.11
C ALA A 280 22.28 -32.20 56.19
N ASP A 281 23.43 -32.83 55.92
CA ASP A 281 24.44 -32.32 54.99
C ASP A 281 23.88 -32.19 53.57
N TYR A 282 23.13 -33.19 53.13
CA TYR A 282 22.48 -33.12 51.81
C TYR A 282 21.50 -31.96 51.73
N ILE A 283 20.62 -31.76 52.72
CA ILE A 283 19.69 -30.62 52.76
C ILE A 283 20.44 -29.31 52.74
N TYR A 284 21.53 -29.20 53.52
CA TYR A 284 22.36 -28.00 53.57
C TYR A 284 22.98 -27.69 52.19
N HIS A 285 23.59 -28.67 51.55
CA HIS A 285 24.21 -28.49 50.23
C HIS A 285 23.23 -28.12 49.14
N GLU A 286 22.05 -28.78 49.08
CA GLU A 286 21.02 -28.44 48.12
C GLU A 286 20.40 -27.07 48.38
N SER A 287 20.24 -26.64 49.63
CA SER A 287 19.81 -25.28 50.01
C SER A 287 20.79 -24.23 49.51
N LYS A 288 22.10 -24.46 49.70
CA LYS A 288 23.16 -23.56 49.25
C LYS A 288 23.25 -23.49 47.72
N ARG A 289 22.99 -24.62 47.04
CA ARG A 289 22.89 -24.70 45.59
C ARG A 289 21.71 -23.86 45.07
N LEU A 290 20.53 -23.94 45.68
CA LEU A 290 19.36 -23.13 45.34
C LEU A 290 19.61 -21.64 45.59
N GLU A 291 20.29 -21.28 46.69
CA GLU A 291 20.68 -19.89 46.93
C GLU A 291 21.57 -19.34 45.81
N THR A 292 22.57 -20.12 45.38
CA THR A 292 23.47 -19.75 44.28
C THR A 292 22.72 -19.64 42.95
N LEU A 293 21.81 -20.59 42.65
CA LEU A 293 20.96 -20.56 41.48
C LEU A 293 20.08 -19.30 41.44
N SER A 294 19.41 -18.99 42.57
CA SER A 294 18.58 -17.80 42.72
C SER A 294 19.39 -16.52 42.53
N ARG A 295 20.60 -16.43 43.09
CA ARG A 295 21.48 -15.27 42.94
C ARG A 295 21.94 -15.06 41.50
N ARG A 296 22.35 -16.11 40.77
CA ARG A 296 22.71 -16.08 39.35
C ARG A 296 21.55 -15.72 38.47
N LEU A 297 20.33 -16.21 38.78
CA LEU A 297 19.11 -15.85 38.08
C LEU A 297 18.77 -14.36 38.23
N MET A 298 18.81 -13.85 39.47
CA MET A 298 18.57 -12.42 39.72
C MET A 298 19.60 -11.54 39.02
N ALA A 299 20.87 -11.93 38.99
CA ALA A 299 21.88 -11.22 38.23
C ALA A 299 21.55 -11.19 36.73
N LEU A 300 21.15 -12.33 36.13
CA LEU A 300 20.77 -12.41 34.71
C LEU A 300 19.55 -11.54 34.38
N MET A 301 18.55 -11.48 35.28
CA MET A 301 17.33 -10.67 35.06
C MET A 301 17.63 -9.17 35.17
N ARG A 302 18.44 -8.73 36.14
CA ARG A 302 18.84 -7.33 36.31
C ARG A 302 19.62 -6.79 35.12
N LEU A 303 20.48 -7.60 34.52
CA LEU A 303 21.22 -7.22 33.31
C LEU A 303 20.34 -6.90 32.07
N GLY A 304 19.02 -7.16 32.13
CA GLY A 304 18.04 -6.79 31.12
C GLY A 304 17.44 -5.39 31.28
N GLU A 305 17.49 -4.83 32.49
CA GLU A 305 16.75 -3.63 32.89
C GLU A 305 17.66 -2.44 33.30
N GLU A 306 18.86 -2.71 33.80
CA GLU A 306 19.77 -1.70 34.33
C GLU A 306 20.60 -1.05 33.21
N LYS A 307 20.77 0.28 33.29
CA LYS A 307 21.75 1.00 32.48
C LYS A 307 23.15 0.64 32.95
N LEU A 308 23.95 0.08 32.04
CA LEU A 308 25.33 -0.23 32.27
C LEU A 308 26.13 1.05 32.60
N GLU A 309 26.83 1.08 33.72
CA GLU A 309 27.73 2.19 34.10
C GLU A 309 29.13 1.89 33.56
N LEU A 310 29.35 2.24 32.30
CA LEU A 310 30.64 2.10 31.66
C LEU A 310 31.56 3.27 32.06
N GLU A 311 32.61 2.94 32.80
CA GLU A 311 33.62 3.91 33.24
C GLU A 311 35.04 3.46 32.85
N PRO A 312 35.99 4.41 32.67
CA PRO A 312 37.38 4.08 32.49
C PRO A 312 37.93 3.31 33.72
N THR A 313 38.04 1.99 33.61
CA THR A 313 38.36 1.09 34.71
C THR A 313 39.76 0.51 34.54
N PRO A 314 40.63 0.60 35.52
CA PRO A 314 41.93 -0.04 35.47
C PRO A 314 41.80 -1.57 35.51
N LEU A 315 42.35 -2.23 34.47
CA LEU A 315 42.27 -3.68 34.32
C LEU A 315 42.94 -4.44 35.51
N THR A 316 43.97 -3.83 36.12
CA THR A 316 44.58 -4.33 37.37
C THR A 316 43.56 -4.53 38.50
N GLY A 317 42.54 -3.64 38.61
CA GLY A 317 41.51 -3.77 39.62
C GLY A 317 40.68 -5.04 39.44
N ILE A 318 40.18 -5.27 38.19
CA ILE A 318 39.42 -6.46 37.81
C ILE A 318 40.23 -7.73 38.04
N LEU A 319 41.49 -7.75 37.59
CA LEU A 319 42.37 -8.91 37.72
C LEU A 319 42.77 -9.21 39.17
N ASN A 320 42.91 -8.19 40.03
CA ASN A 320 43.17 -8.37 41.46
C ASN A 320 41.95 -8.97 42.18
N ASP A 321 40.75 -8.54 41.84
CA ASP A 321 39.51 -9.12 42.40
C ASP A 321 39.42 -10.63 42.06
N VAL A 322 39.72 -11.00 40.81
CA VAL A 322 39.79 -12.37 40.31
C VAL A 322 40.93 -13.17 41.03
N ARG A 323 42.11 -12.56 41.18
CA ARG A 323 43.24 -13.19 41.86
C ARG A 323 42.91 -13.50 43.33
N ALA A 324 42.23 -12.57 44.01
CA ALA A 324 41.80 -12.78 45.39
C ALA A 324 40.78 -13.91 45.51
N ALA A 325 39.80 -13.98 44.59
CA ALA A 325 38.82 -15.06 44.56
C ALA A 325 39.45 -16.45 44.24
N ALA A 326 40.48 -16.46 43.38
CA ALA A 326 41.14 -17.68 42.93
C ALA A 326 41.94 -18.40 44.06
N VAL A 327 42.26 -17.72 45.16
CA VAL A 327 42.90 -18.35 46.36
C VAL A 327 42.07 -19.52 46.91
N GLY A 328 40.73 -19.48 46.75
CA GLY A 328 39.83 -20.55 47.16
C GLY A 328 39.84 -21.82 46.27
N LEU A 329 40.50 -21.79 45.12
CA LEU A 329 40.58 -22.92 44.17
C LEU A 329 41.86 -23.75 44.46
N ALA A 330 41.87 -24.51 45.52
CA ALA A 330 43.05 -25.19 46.01
C ALA A 330 43.61 -26.31 45.10
N ASP A 331 42.75 -26.90 44.27
CA ASP A 331 43.09 -28.05 43.40
C ASP A 331 43.62 -27.67 42.00
N VAL A 332 43.63 -26.35 41.62
CA VAL A 332 44.02 -25.88 40.29
C VAL A 332 44.90 -24.64 40.37
N ARG A 333 45.93 -24.58 39.54
CA ARG A 333 46.81 -23.41 39.47
C ARG A 333 46.20 -22.35 38.54
N VAL A 334 45.86 -21.18 39.11
CA VAL A 334 45.34 -20.04 38.33
C VAL A 334 46.44 -19.01 38.07
N LEU A 335 46.77 -18.75 36.82
CA LEU A 335 47.77 -17.77 36.40
C LEU A 335 47.06 -16.50 35.94
N VAL A 336 47.13 -15.44 36.74
CA VAL A 336 46.51 -14.14 36.48
C VAL A 336 47.62 -13.14 36.09
N PRO A 337 47.53 -12.51 34.88
CA PRO A 337 48.53 -11.55 34.41
C PRO A 337 48.50 -10.25 35.24
N ASP A 338 49.56 -9.43 35.05
CA ASP A 338 49.60 -8.09 35.59
C ASP A 338 49.03 -7.10 34.53
N GLY A 339 47.90 -6.50 34.78
CA GLY A 339 47.24 -5.56 33.86
C GLY A 339 47.65 -4.10 34.06
N ARG A 340 48.89 -3.84 34.57
CA ARG A 340 49.34 -2.47 34.84
C ARG A 340 49.36 -1.57 33.60
N GLY A 341 48.81 -0.36 33.75
CA GLY A 341 48.77 0.62 32.69
C GLY A 341 47.68 0.41 31.64
N LEU A 342 46.88 -0.67 31.76
CA LEU A 342 45.77 -0.94 30.88
C LEU A 342 44.45 -0.46 31.50
N TYR A 343 43.72 0.35 30.74
CA TYR A 343 42.39 0.81 31.09
C TYR A 343 41.37 0.33 30.05
N VAL A 344 40.20 -0.03 30.52
CA VAL A 344 39.08 -0.49 29.71
C VAL A 344 37.82 0.28 30.07
N LEU A 345 36.95 0.52 29.08
CA LEU A 345 35.63 1.07 29.32
C LEU A 345 34.70 -0.07 29.75
N ALA A 346 34.44 -0.19 31.04
CA ALA A 346 33.70 -1.31 31.60
C ALA A 346 32.99 -0.95 32.90
N ASP A 347 31.94 -1.66 33.22
CA ASP A 347 31.43 -1.80 34.58
C ASP A 347 32.36 -2.77 35.32
N ARG A 348 33.06 -2.25 36.30
CA ARG A 348 34.10 -3.02 37.05
C ARG A 348 33.55 -4.30 37.67
N SER A 349 32.38 -4.21 38.30
CA SER A 349 31.78 -5.35 39.01
C SER A 349 31.39 -6.46 38.03
N LEU A 350 30.67 -6.09 36.97
CA LEU A 350 30.23 -7.04 35.94
C LEU A 350 31.41 -7.64 35.17
N ALA A 351 32.44 -6.85 34.87
CA ALA A 351 33.63 -7.35 34.19
C ALA A 351 34.41 -8.34 35.10
N ALA A 352 34.52 -8.05 36.37
CA ALA A 352 35.14 -8.97 37.36
C ALA A 352 34.33 -10.28 37.49
N ASP A 353 32.99 -10.16 37.55
CA ASP A 353 32.09 -11.33 37.61
C ASP A 353 32.18 -12.18 36.32
N LEU A 354 32.31 -11.56 35.17
CA LEU A 354 32.52 -12.27 33.90
C LEU A 354 33.81 -13.07 33.93
N VAL A 355 34.94 -12.41 34.23
CA VAL A 355 36.26 -13.09 34.27
C VAL A 355 36.25 -14.20 35.32
N TRP A 356 35.69 -13.93 36.50
CA TRP A 356 35.61 -14.92 37.58
C TRP A 356 34.77 -16.16 37.17
N ASN A 357 33.58 -15.97 36.60
CA ASN A 357 32.77 -17.09 36.13
C ASN A 357 33.48 -17.95 35.07
N LEU A 358 34.26 -17.32 34.16
CA LEU A 358 35.08 -18.07 33.20
C LEU A 358 36.18 -18.87 33.89
N VAL A 359 36.87 -18.28 34.88
CA VAL A 359 37.91 -18.96 35.67
C VAL A 359 37.33 -20.11 36.52
N GLU A 360 36.17 -19.88 37.17
CA GLU A 360 35.48 -20.93 37.94
C GLU A 360 35.08 -22.12 37.04
N ASN A 361 34.52 -21.85 35.85
CA ASN A 361 34.17 -22.90 34.89
C ASN A 361 35.40 -23.66 34.39
N ALA A 362 36.49 -22.96 34.09
CA ALA A 362 37.75 -23.53 33.67
C ALA A 362 38.38 -24.41 34.75
N ALA A 363 38.31 -23.97 36.01
CA ALA A 363 38.82 -24.75 37.16
C ALA A 363 38.01 -26.04 37.37
N HIS A 364 36.67 -25.97 37.29
CA HIS A 364 35.80 -27.16 37.39
C HIS A 364 36.02 -28.16 36.26
N ALA A 365 36.40 -27.70 35.08
CA ALA A 365 36.69 -28.56 33.92
C ALA A 365 38.09 -29.21 34.01
N SER A 366 38.99 -28.62 34.77
CA SER A 366 40.39 -29.04 34.88
C SER A 366 40.59 -30.21 35.82
N PRO A 367 41.57 -31.12 35.57
CA PRO A 367 41.98 -32.14 36.54
C PRO A 367 42.65 -31.51 37.75
N LYS A 368 42.83 -32.31 38.83
CA LYS A 368 43.68 -31.90 39.94
C LYS A 368 45.07 -31.55 39.43
N ASP A 369 45.65 -30.49 39.99
CA ASP A 369 46.93 -29.90 39.54
C ASP A 369 46.88 -29.30 38.10
N GLY A 370 45.69 -29.14 37.52
CA GLY A 370 45.47 -28.47 36.24
C GLY A 370 45.87 -26.99 36.26
N CYS A 371 45.92 -26.38 35.08
CA CYS A 371 46.29 -24.98 34.95
C CYS A 371 45.18 -24.20 34.21
N VAL A 372 44.72 -23.13 34.87
CA VAL A 372 43.87 -22.10 34.24
C VAL A 372 44.72 -20.85 34.02
N ARG A 373 44.74 -20.33 32.83
CA ARG A 373 45.55 -19.17 32.47
C ARG A 373 44.68 -18.06 31.89
N ILE A 374 44.84 -16.86 32.42
CA ILE A 374 44.32 -15.64 31.80
C ILE A 374 45.42 -15.02 30.96
N HIS A 375 45.13 -14.73 29.71
CA HIS A 375 46.02 -14.06 28.77
C HIS A 375 45.40 -12.73 28.29
N LEU A 376 46.23 -11.70 28.13
CA LEU A 376 45.84 -10.39 27.65
C LEU A 376 46.49 -10.16 26.28
N THR A 377 45.72 -9.76 25.30
CA THR A 377 46.20 -9.32 23.99
C THR A 377 45.78 -7.89 23.77
N GLU A 378 46.75 -7.01 23.59
CA GLU A 378 46.49 -5.59 23.35
C GLU A 378 46.29 -5.32 21.87
N GLY A 379 45.11 -4.75 21.52
CA GLY A 379 44.80 -4.18 20.20
C GLY A 379 44.83 -2.66 20.26
N ALA A 380 44.54 -2.03 19.11
CA ALA A 380 44.50 -0.57 19.03
C ALA A 380 43.33 0.00 19.86
N ASP A 381 42.11 -0.55 19.66
CA ASP A 381 40.88 -0.04 20.25
C ASP A 381 40.29 -0.99 21.32
N TRP A 382 40.83 -2.23 21.46
CA TRP A 382 40.31 -3.27 22.30
C TRP A 382 41.41 -4.02 23.02
N ILE A 383 41.12 -4.47 24.25
CA ILE A 383 41.93 -5.41 24.97
C ILE A 383 41.16 -6.73 25.00
N GLU A 384 41.76 -7.78 24.44
CA GLU A 384 41.19 -9.12 24.46
C GLU A 384 41.69 -9.88 25.70
N LEU A 385 40.72 -10.41 26.45
CA LEU A 385 40.97 -11.31 27.57
C LEU A 385 40.64 -12.73 27.13
N THR A 386 41.59 -13.64 27.31
CA THR A 386 41.43 -15.06 27.02
C THR A 386 41.62 -15.86 28.27
N VAL A 387 40.64 -16.67 28.65
CA VAL A 387 40.73 -17.63 29.74
C VAL A 387 40.86 -19.03 29.16
N SER A 388 41.95 -19.72 29.42
CA SER A 388 42.25 -21.05 28.87
C SER A 388 42.45 -22.06 29.99
N ASP A 389 41.97 -23.27 29.80
CA ASP A 389 42.13 -24.42 30.67
C ASP A 389 42.72 -25.63 29.93
N THR A 390 43.25 -26.57 30.73
CA THR A 390 43.73 -27.88 30.24
C THR A 390 42.78 -29.01 30.65
N GLY A 391 41.49 -28.68 30.68
CA GLY A 391 40.44 -29.59 31.12
C GLY A 391 39.96 -30.58 30.07
N ARG A 392 38.78 -31.14 30.33
CA ARG A 392 38.15 -32.17 29.51
C ARG A 392 37.73 -31.70 28.12
N GLY A 393 37.64 -30.37 27.87
CA GLY A 393 37.13 -29.82 26.64
C GLY A 393 35.64 -30.05 26.42
N ILE A 394 35.13 -29.52 25.29
CA ILE A 394 33.71 -29.53 24.91
C ILE A 394 33.61 -30.12 23.52
N PRO A 395 32.67 -31.05 23.25
CA PRO A 395 32.40 -31.53 21.88
C PRO A 395 31.95 -30.40 20.95
N ALA A 396 32.39 -30.42 19.69
CA ALA A 396 32.10 -29.35 18.73
C ALA A 396 30.61 -29.14 18.49
N GLU A 397 29.82 -30.21 18.54
CA GLU A 397 28.36 -30.20 18.39
C GLU A 397 27.63 -29.45 19.52
N GLU A 398 28.25 -29.34 20.68
CA GLU A 398 27.69 -28.68 21.86
C GLU A 398 28.01 -27.17 21.92
N LEU A 399 29.09 -26.73 21.27
CA LEU A 399 29.57 -25.34 21.31
C LEU A 399 28.50 -24.27 21.00
N PRO A 400 27.59 -24.46 20.02
CA PRO A 400 26.58 -23.48 19.76
C PRO A 400 25.57 -23.24 20.86
N ARG A 401 25.43 -24.22 21.79
CA ARG A 401 24.38 -24.25 22.82
C ARG A 401 24.86 -23.95 24.22
N ILE A 402 26.17 -24.06 24.48
CA ILE A 402 26.71 -23.93 25.85
C ILE A 402 26.49 -22.55 26.49
N THR A 403 26.13 -21.54 25.73
CA THR A 403 25.75 -20.21 26.21
C THR A 403 24.24 -20.05 26.42
N GLU A 404 23.44 -21.08 26.10
CA GLU A 404 22.00 -21.10 26.42
C GLU A 404 21.83 -21.25 27.96
N PRO A 405 20.89 -20.52 28.58
CA PRO A 405 20.60 -20.69 30.01
C PRO A 405 20.19 -22.13 30.36
N PHE A 406 20.71 -22.65 31.44
CA PHE A 406 20.48 -24.03 31.98
C PHE A 406 21.00 -25.16 31.08
N TYR A 407 21.74 -24.83 30.00
CA TYR A 407 22.33 -25.84 29.15
C TYR A 407 23.59 -26.47 29.83
N MET A 408 23.67 -27.79 29.80
CA MET A 408 24.78 -28.55 30.37
C MET A 408 25.08 -29.76 29.48
N VAL A 409 26.35 -29.93 29.09
CA VAL A 409 26.82 -31.04 28.25
C VAL A 409 26.63 -32.39 28.97
N ASP A 410 26.89 -32.44 30.30
CA ASP A 410 26.69 -33.64 31.14
C ASP A 410 25.92 -33.28 32.42
N LYS A 411 24.61 -33.58 32.43
CA LYS A 411 23.73 -33.31 33.58
C LYS A 411 24.02 -34.13 34.81
N SER A 412 24.65 -35.28 34.69
CA SER A 412 24.89 -36.20 35.84
C SER A 412 26.07 -35.72 36.67
N ARG A 413 27.12 -35.28 36.03
CA ARG A 413 28.38 -34.86 36.66
C ARG A 413 28.32 -33.39 37.16
N SER A 414 27.66 -32.53 36.39
CA SER A 414 27.47 -31.12 36.76
C SER A 414 26.66 -30.95 38.06
N ARG A 415 25.81 -31.91 38.41
CA ARG A 415 25.08 -31.91 39.69
C ARG A 415 25.99 -32.10 40.91
N SER A 416 27.04 -32.92 40.78
CA SER A 416 28.01 -33.11 41.85
C SER A 416 28.99 -31.93 42.03
N GLU A 417 29.15 -31.12 40.95
CA GLU A 417 30.06 -29.97 40.88
C GLU A 417 29.35 -28.61 41.04
N ASN A 418 28.10 -28.59 41.56
CA ASN A 418 27.27 -27.37 41.74
C ASN A 418 27.01 -26.53 40.45
N GLY A 419 27.11 -27.10 39.27
CA GLY A 419 26.85 -26.43 38.03
C GLY A 419 25.35 -26.14 37.84
N SER A 420 24.99 -24.88 37.58
CA SER A 420 23.59 -24.45 37.30
C SER A 420 23.25 -24.24 35.81
N GLY A 421 24.25 -24.34 34.93
CA GLY A 421 24.10 -24.01 33.53
C GLY A 421 23.82 -22.52 33.23
N LEU A 422 23.96 -21.64 34.25
CA LEU A 422 23.74 -20.19 34.10
C LEU A 422 25.06 -19.40 33.96
N GLY A 423 26.22 -19.96 34.29
CA GLY A 423 27.48 -19.22 34.30
C GLY A 423 27.88 -18.68 32.93
N LEU A 424 27.93 -19.53 31.90
CA LEU A 424 28.26 -19.09 30.55
C LEU A 424 27.18 -18.19 29.88
N ALA A 425 25.91 -18.42 30.21
CA ALA A 425 24.82 -17.52 29.78
C ALA A 425 24.99 -16.13 30.40
N LEU A 426 25.33 -16.02 31.66
CA LEU A 426 25.65 -14.77 32.36
C LEU A 426 26.86 -14.09 31.73
N CYS A 427 27.94 -14.84 31.50
CA CYS A 427 29.13 -14.32 30.79
C CYS A 427 28.80 -13.78 29.39
N SER A 428 28.01 -14.51 28.61
CA SER A 428 27.58 -14.08 27.28
C SER A 428 26.78 -12.78 27.33
N ARG A 429 25.88 -12.65 28.31
CA ARG A 429 25.09 -11.45 28.50
C ARG A 429 25.93 -10.24 28.92
N ILE A 430 26.85 -10.42 29.87
CA ILE A 430 27.76 -9.36 30.30
C ILE A 430 28.66 -8.91 29.16
N ALA A 431 29.20 -9.84 28.35
CA ALA A 431 30.02 -9.51 27.20
C ALA A 431 29.22 -8.68 26.17
N GLN A 432 27.97 -9.08 25.85
CA GLN A 432 27.09 -8.35 24.98
C GLN A 432 26.82 -6.91 25.45
N LEU A 433 26.57 -6.73 26.74
CA LEU A 433 26.37 -5.39 27.32
C LEU A 433 27.61 -4.50 27.20
N HIS A 434 28.83 -5.09 27.26
CA HIS A 434 30.09 -4.38 26.99
C HIS A 434 30.43 -4.24 25.51
N GLY A 435 29.46 -4.51 24.56
CA GLY A 435 29.67 -4.42 23.12
C GLY A 435 30.58 -5.52 22.54
N SER A 436 30.73 -6.63 23.24
CA SER A 436 31.58 -7.75 22.87
C SER A 436 30.77 -9.04 22.74
N ARG A 437 31.43 -10.12 22.36
CA ARG A 437 30.85 -11.48 22.34
C ARG A 437 31.88 -12.48 22.91
N LEU A 438 31.37 -13.55 23.49
CA LEU A 438 32.22 -14.69 23.84
C LEU A 438 32.57 -15.47 22.58
N VAL A 439 33.84 -15.75 22.38
CA VAL A 439 34.33 -16.67 21.37
C VAL A 439 34.91 -17.87 22.10
N ILE A 440 34.39 -19.07 21.86
CA ILE A 440 34.74 -20.29 22.60
C ILE A 440 35.35 -21.26 21.61
N GLU A 441 36.58 -21.67 21.88
CA GLU A 441 37.31 -22.67 21.12
C GLU A 441 37.63 -23.84 22.10
N SER A 442 37.24 -25.05 21.72
CA SER A 442 37.47 -26.22 22.58
C SER A 442 37.69 -27.46 21.74
N THR A 443 38.53 -28.35 22.25
CA THR A 443 38.76 -29.68 21.70
C THR A 443 38.62 -30.68 22.83
N LEU A 444 37.83 -31.72 22.62
CA LEU A 444 37.59 -32.76 23.63
C LEU A 444 38.92 -33.40 24.06
N GLY A 445 39.16 -33.41 25.36
CA GLY A 445 40.40 -33.94 25.97
C GLY A 445 41.62 -33.02 25.94
N GLN A 446 41.52 -31.79 25.35
CA GLN A 446 42.65 -30.85 25.27
C GLN A 446 42.43 -29.55 26.06
N GLY A 447 41.18 -29.27 26.45
CA GLY A 447 40.79 -28.07 27.17
C GLY A 447 39.94 -27.10 26.39
N THR A 448 39.68 -25.94 27.00
CA THR A 448 38.83 -24.89 26.45
C THR A 448 39.52 -23.53 26.53
N SER A 449 39.30 -22.68 25.53
CA SER A 449 39.73 -21.29 25.52
C SER A 449 38.54 -20.42 25.25
N VAL A 450 38.24 -19.48 26.14
CA VAL A 450 37.13 -18.53 26.02
C VAL A 450 37.72 -17.13 25.97
N ARG A 451 37.40 -16.39 24.94
CA ARG A 451 37.86 -15.01 24.74
C ARG A 451 36.73 -14.03 24.57
N PHE A 452 36.96 -12.81 25.03
CA PHE A 452 36.10 -11.65 24.82
C PHE A 452 36.96 -10.38 24.86
N SER A 453 36.41 -9.28 24.30
CA SER A 453 37.15 -8.03 24.18
C SER A 453 36.45 -6.92 24.93
N LEU A 454 37.22 -6.06 25.59
CA LEU A 454 36.76 -4.83 26.22
C LEU A 454 37.35 -3.64 25.45
N ARG A 455 36.59 -2.57 25.30
CA ARG A 455 37.08 -1.36 24.63
C ARG A 455 38.24 -0.77 25.43
N ARG A 456 39.37 -0.55 24.79
CA ARG A 456 40.53 0.11 25.38
C ARG A 456 40.21 1.58 25.64
N GLU A 457 40.63 2.07 26.82
CA GLU A 457 40.51 3.49 27.17
C GLU A 457 41.87 4.08 27.48
N ALA A 458 42.05 5.36 27.25
CA ALA A 458 43.26 6.05 27.57
C ALA A 458 43.43 6.16 29.11
N VAL A 459 44.66 6.17 29.57
CA VAL A 459 44.94 6.42 30.98
C VAL A 459 44.33 7.76 31.38
N PRO A 460 43.41 7.83 32.37
CA PRO A 460 42.87 9.12 32.78
C PRO A 460 44.03 10.00 33.27
N CYS A 461 44.24 11.14 32.62
CA CYS A 461 45.10 12.16 33.18
C CYS A 461 44.55 12.53 34.56
N LYS A 462 45.24 12.19 35.65
CA LYS A 462 44.96 12.81 36.94
C LYS A 462 45.23 14.30 36.79
N GLU A 463 44.18 15.12 36.80
CA GLU A 463 44.33 16.54 37.13
C GLU A 463 45.07 16.55 38.50
N GLN A 464 46.28 17.08 38.48
CA GLN A 464 47.04 17.41 39.69
C GLN A 464 46.35 18.66 40.26
N ASP A 465 45.54 18.44 41.32
CA ASP A 465 45.24 19.49 42.27
C ASP A 465 46.42 19.74 43.22
#